data_d2a3d2e8aebef3a96403af449fe04009
#
_entry.id   d2a3d2e8aebef3a96403af449fe04009
#
_cell.length_a   1.000
_cell.length_b   1.000
_cell.length_c   1.000
_cell.angle_alpha   90.00
_cell.angle_beta   90.00
_cell.angle_gamma   90.00
#
_symmetry.space_group_name_H-M   'P 1'
#
loop_
_entity.id
_entity.type
_entity.pdbx_description
1 polymer ?
#
loop_
_entity_poly.entity_id
_entity_poly.type
_entity_poly.pdbx_seq_one_letter_code
_entity_poly.pdbx_strand_id
1 'polypeptide(L)'
;MKRSITMVRTPHNESMQALAQASWNRRRFMQLGGAAFLTSWAVGQEVVDQSFIDFPGSDRYRLACTLFNSRLNPKPAGVKKCLTENDVISGIEWARGRKKSISIKSGGHCFEGFCMTDDSLSLDMSEMAQMSFDKKTQTLTVGPGAKLRQINDFLLSKGRVLPAGSCAGVGIGGLTLGGGYGLLARQYGLTCDQLLGLRMIDAQGAVHQCEGDHELLKACRGGGNGNFGVITQFQFRTQKAPTHLYNRRFKANDLTPEKVSVLLEAWFAATRNLPRDAFSAFVLNGKSLTILLTHSDLKSQTSITAMMKPLEKLVSTTTRYYAPLYPAAIKTYYGRPGPLPFKNACAGMLQGFAELKDVIEALAQHVADTSGVIWQCNTLGGAIQDPAYTAASVFPHRDCSYMSEIQGYWDDPKREPRVIKTVDDIQTLLANHGIKRHYCNYPDRNFTDPQKSYFGNLDFLQKIKRQYDPNDVFHHPQGVRL
;
A
#
# COMPACT_ATOMS: atom_id res chain seq x y z
N MET A 1 11.97 -44.96 -21.26
CA MET A 1 10.85 -45.22 -20.32
C MET A 1 10.27 -43.89 -19.86
N LYS A 2 9.13 -43.49 -20.44
CA LYS A 2 8.37 -42.27 -20.07
C LYS A 2 7.43 -42.66 -18.92
N ARG A 3 7.52 -42.02 -17.77
CA ARG A 3 6.51 -42.10 -16.72
C ARG A 3 5.66 -40.82 -16.73
N SER A 4 4.41 -40.98 -17.10
CA SER A 4 3.33 -39.98 -17.00
C SER A 4 3.00 -39.77 -15.53
N ILE A 5 2.95 -38.50 -15.08
CA ILE A 5 2.40 -38.11 -13.78
C ILE A 5 0.97 -37.65 -14.02
N THR A 6 0.03 -38.43 -13.53
CA THR A 6 -1.40 -38.11 -13.54
C THR A 6 -1.71 -37.10 -12.44
N MET A 7 -2.18 -35.92 -12.81
CA MET A 7 -2.72 -34.95 -11.86
C MET A 7 -4.12 -35.39 -11.42
N VAL A 8 -4.29 -35.56 -10.12
CA VAL A 8 -5.59 -35.76 -9.48
C VAL A 8 -6.32 -34.42 -9.41
N ARG A 9 -7.43 -34.29 -10.11
CA ARG A 9 -8.34 -33.13 -10.04
C ARG A 9 -9.21 -33.26 -8.79
N THR A 10 -9.23 -32.26 -7.94
CA THR A 10 -10.17 -32.10 -6.83
C THR A 10 -11.45 -31.35 -7.27
N PRO A 11 -12.64 -31.65 -6.72
CA PRO A 11 -13.95 -31.20 -7.26
C PRO A 11 -14.39 -29.77 -6.87
N HIS A 12 -13.49 -28.89 -6.48
CA HIS A 12 -13.87 -27.54 -6.00
C HIS A 12 -13.74 -26.40 -7.03
N ASN A 13 -13.44 -26.72 -8.30
CA ASN A 13 -13.17 -25.70 -9.32
C ASN A 13 -14.34 -25.44 -10.30
N GLU A 14 -15.45 -26.16 -10.20
CA GLU A 14 -16.55 -26.01 -11.17
C GLU A 14 -17.62 -24.98 -10.79
N SER A 15 -17.73 -24.59 -9.51
CA SER A 15 -18.74 -23.62 -9.07
C SER A 15 -18.36 -22.14 -9.29
N MET A 16 -17.07 -21.85 -9.44
CA MET A 16 -16.59 -20.46 -9.69
C MET A 16 -16.51 -20.10 -11.17
N GLN A 17 -16.44 -21.07 -12.07
CA GLN A 17 -16.45 -20.79 -13.52
C GLN A 17 -17.86 -20.59 -14.10
N ALA A 18 -18.91 -21.10 -13.46
CA ALA A 18 -20.27 -20.92 -13.90
C ALA A 18 -20.84 -19.51 -13.68
N LEU A 19 -20.27 -18.72 -12.76
CA LEU A 19 -20.68 -17.33 -12.49
C LEU A 19 -20.01 -16.29 -13.39
N ALA A 20 -18.97 -16.65 -14.11
CA ALA A 20 -18.23 -15.74 -14.99
C ALA A 20 -18.74 -15.72 -16.45
N GLN A 21 -19.72 -16.57 -16.82
CA GLN A 21 -20.22 -16.71 -18.20
C GLN A 21 -21.65 -16.18 -18.44
N ALA A 22 -22.26 -15.46 -17.50
CA ALA A 22 -23.49 -14.73 -17.78
C ALA A 22 -23.19 -13.43 -18.54
N SER A 23 -22.86 -13.53 -19.82
CA SER A 23 -22.81 -12.41 -20.74
C SER A 23 -24.24 -11.92 -21.01
N TRP A 24 -24.59 -10.77 -20.45
CA TRP A 24 -25.82 -10.08 -20.79
C TRP A 24 -25.76 -9.57 -22.24
N ASN A 25 -26.53 -10.21 -23.11
CA ASN A 25 -26.67 -9.87 -24.52
C ASN A 25 -27.48 -8.57 -24.67
N ARG A 26 -26.82 -7.46 -25.04
CA ARG A 26 -27.43 -6.14 -25.33
C ARG A 26 -28.45 -6.12 -26.46
N ARG A 27 -28.70 -7.23 -27.17
CA ARG A 27 -29.59 -7.29 -28.36
C ARG A 27 -31.04 -7.66 -28.08
N ARG A 28 -31.42 -7.97 -26.85
CA ARG A 28 -32.83 -8.36 -26.52
C ARG A 28 -33.71 -7.25 -25.94
N PHE A 29 -33.18 -6.04 -25.78
CA PHE A 29 -33.93 -4.90 -25.19
C PHE A 29 -34.54 -3.95 -26.23
N MET A 30 -34.39 -4.19 -27.53
CA MET A 30 -34.87 -3.28 -28.58
C MET A 30 -36.01 -3.83 -29.45
N GLN A 31 -36.73 -4.84 -29.00
CA GLN A 31 -37.84 -5.40 -29.79
C GLN A 31 -39.13 -5.60 -29.00
N LEU A 32 -39.56 -4.68 -28.17
CA LEU A 32 -40.99 -4.65 -27.75
C LEU A 32 -41.36 -3.21 -27.37
N GLY A 33 -42.23 -2.60 -28.16
CA GLY A 33 -43.06 -1.48 -27.73
C GLY A 33 -42.85 -0.13 -28.34
N GLY A 34 -43.08 0.01 -29.64
CA GLY A 34 -43.48 1.30 -30.21
C GLY A 34 -44.98 1.48 -30.10
N ALA A 35 -45.47 2.46 -29.35
CA ALA A 35 -46.72 3.18 -29.58
C ALA A 35 -46.74 4.45 -28.77
N ALA A 36 -47.09 5.53 -29.46
CA ALA A 36 -47.12 6.91 -29.09
C ALA A 36 -47.98 7.27 -27.88
N PHE A 37 -47.53 8.32 -27.12
CA PHE A 37 -48.43 9.42 -26.78
C PHE A 37 -47.58 10.68 -26.48
N LEU A 38 -47.75 11.70 -27.33
CA LEU A 38 -47.37 13.08 -27.07
C LEU A 38 -48.31 13.68 -26.04
N THR A 39 -47.83 14.20 -24.93
CA THR A 39 -48.34 15.42 -24.27
C THR A 39 -47.44 15.91 -23.14
N SER A 40 -47.23 17.21 -23.17
CA SER A 40 -46.87 18.15 -22.10
C SER A 40 -45.47 18.09 -21.47
N TRP A 41 -44.75 19.14 -21.80
CA TRP A 41 -43.57 19.65 -21.12
C TRP A 41 -43.85 19.90 -19.65
N ALA A 42 -43.16 19.14 -18.80
CA ALA A 42 -42.76 19.56 -17.47
C ALA A 42 -41.30 19.13 -17.33
N VAL A 43 -40.38 20.12 -17.32
CA VAL A 43 -38.96 19.89 -16.97
C VAL A 43 -38.91 19.55 -15.49
N GLY A 44 -39.08 18.29 -15.16
CA GLY A 44 -38.63 17.70 -13.91
C GLY A 44 -37.29 17.07 -14.20
N GLN A 45 -36.20 17.67 -13.71
CA GLN A 45 -34.97 16.95 -13.54
C GLN A 45 -35.28 15.79 -12.59
N GLU A 46 -35.50 14.58 -13.14
CA GLU A 46 -35.35 13.37 -12.35
C GLU A 46 -33.90 13.32 -11.87
N VAL A 47 -33.68 13.76 -10.65
CA VAL A 47 -32.52 13.40 -9.88
C VAL A 47 -32.57 11.88 -9.77
N VAL A 48 -31.86 11.19 -10.65
CA VAL A 48 -31.61 9.76 -10.49
C VAL A 48 -30.76 9.61 -9.24
N ASP A 49 -31.43 9.42 -8.11
CA ASP A 49 -30.78 9.11 -6.84
C ASP A 49 -30.14 7.72 -6.94
N GLN A 50 -28.94 7.63 -7.51
CA GLN A 50 -28.12 6.43 -7.57
C GLN A 50 -27.25 6.23 -6.32
N SER A 51 -27.56 6.90 -5.23
CA SER A 51 -26.82 6.79 -3.98
C SER A 51 -27.22 5.56 -3.16
N PHE A 52 -27.02 4.36 -3.71
CA PHE A 52 -27.23 3.15 -2.94
C PHE A 52 -26.15 3.01 -1.86
N ILE A 53 -26.58 2.93 -0.60
CA ILE A 53 -25.81 2.42 0.51
C ILE A 53 -26.16 0.95 0.69
N ASP A 54 -25.18 0.09 0.64
CA ASP A 54 -25.34 -1.33 0.94
C ASP A 54 -25.35 -1.50 2.47
N PHE A 55 -26.49 -1.95 3.02
CA PHE A 55 -26.69 -2.16 4.45
C PHE A 55 -26.46 -3.62 4.85
N PRO A 56 -26.14 -3.89 6.15
CA PRO A 56 -26.02 -5.24 6.69
C PRO A 56 -27.21 -6.15 6.31
N GLY A 57 -26.90 -7.43 6.02
CA GLY A 57 -27.91 -8.44 5.66
C GLY A 57 -28.01 -8.73 4.17
N SER A 58 -27.46 -7.88 3.27
CA SER A 58 -27.46 -8.13 1.83
C SER A 58 -26.19 -8.81 1.34
N ASP A 59 -26.26 -9.56 0.23
CA ASP A 59 -25.09 -10.14 -0.44
C ASP A 59 -24.14 -9.06 -0.95
N ARG A 60 -24.69 -7.94 -1.43
CA ARG A 60 -23.90 -6.78 -1.89
C ARG A 60 -23.06 -6.20 -0.76
N TYR A 61 -23.63 -6.04 0.44
CA TYR A 61 -22.91 -5.60 1.61
C TYR A 61 -21.77 -6.56 1.96
N ARG A 62 -22.02 -7.88 1.98
CA ARG A 62 -20.97 -8.88 2.27
C ARG A 62 -19.81 -8.79 1.29
N LEU A 63 -20.08 -8.62 0.00
CA LEU A 63 -19.05 -8.45 -1.02
C LEU A 63 -18.31 -7.12 -0.86
N ALA A 64 -19.02 -6.03 -0.57
CA ALA A 64 -18.43 -4.70 -0.37
C ALA A 64 -17.49 -4.64 0.85
N CYS A 65 -17.78 -5.44 1.90
CA CYS A 65 -16.95 -5.55 3.11
C CYS A 65 -15.68 -6.38 2.92
N THR A 66 -15.46 -6.98 1.74
CA THR A 66 -14.25 -7.77 1.49
C THR A 66 -13.02 -6.89 1.44
N LEU A 67 -12.02 -7.19 2.29
CA LEU A 67 -10.70 -6.58 2.31
C LEU A 67 -9.64 -7.56 1.79
N PHE A 68 -8.47 -7.03 1.42
CA PHE A 68 -7.33 -7.86 0.99
C PHE A 68 -6.84 -8.76 2.15
N ASN A 69 -6.82 -8.26 3.38
CA ASN A 69 -6.57 -9.08 4.57
C ASN A 69 -7.84 -9.82 4.98
N SER A 70 -7.98 -11.08 4.57
CA SER A 70 -9.16 -11.91 4.85
C SER A 70 -9.29 -12.36 6.32
N ARG A 71 -8.28 -12.08 7.18
CA ARG A 71 -8.40 -12.20 8.63
C ARG A 71 -9.44 -11.25 9.22
N LEU A 72 -9.65 -10.12 8.55
CA LEU A 72 -10.52 -9.05 9.04
C LEU A 72 -11.95 -9.23 8.55
N ASN A 73 -12.89 -8.98 9.44
CA ASN A 73 -14.33 -9.04 9.16
C ASN A 73 -15.03 -7.76 9.65
N PRO A 74 -14.81 -6.61 8.97
CA PRO A 74 -15.38 -5.34 9.39
C PRO A 74 -16.90 -5.33 9.25
N LYS A 75 -17.56 -4.58 10.16
CA LYS A 75 -19.03 -4.43 10.22
C LYS A 75 -19.42 -2.94 10.17
N PRO A 76 -19.18 -2.24 9.05
CA PRO A 76 -19.62 -0.86 8.92
C PRO A 76 -21.16 -0.76 9.01
N ALA A 77 -21.68 0.40 9.42
CA ALA A 77 -23.13 0.67 9.41
C ALA A 77 -23.71 0.66 8.00
N GLY A 78 -22.86 0.89 6.99
CA GLY A 78 -23.19 0.77 5.58
C GLY A 78 -21.94 0.95 4.71
N VAL A 79 -22.02 0.53 3.45
CA VAL A 79 -20.99 0.78 2.45
C VAL A 79 -21.60 1.54 1.28
N LYS A 80 -21.08 2.74 1.00
CA LYS A 80 -21.46 3.55 -0.16
C LYS A 80 -20.41 3.45 -1.24
N LYS A 81 -20.80 2.91 -2.38
CA LYS A 81 -19.96 2.89 -3.59
C LYS A 81 -19.99 4.25 -4.24
N CYS A 82 -18.85 4.92 -4.35
CA CYS A 82 -18.71 6.24 -4.93
C CYS A 82 -18.20 6.16 -6.37
N LEU A 83 -18.96 6.76 -7.29
CA LEU A 83 -18.62 6.91 -8.72
C LEU A 83 -18.27 8.35 -9.06
N THR A 84 -18.85 9.29 -8.33
CA THR A 84 -18.76 10.72 -8.53
C THR A 84 -18.48 11.47 -7.23
N GLU A 85 -18.13 12.76 -7.31
CA GLU A 85 -18.02 13.64 -6.14
C GLU A 85 -19.37 13.81 -5.40
N ASN A 86 -20.48 13.82 -6.13
CA ASN A 86 -21.81 13.89 -5.53
C ASN A 86 -22.13 12.67 -4.66
N ASP A 87 -21.65 11.47 -5.05
CA ASP A 87 -21.79 10.29 -4.21
C ASP A 87 -21.01 10.42 -2.89
N VAL A 88 -19.84 11.03 -2.95
CA VAL A 88 -19.02 11.31 -1.76
C VAL A 88 -19.74 12.32 -0.86
N ILE A 89 -20.21 13.45 -1.43
CA ILE A 89 -20.93 14.51 -0.68
C ILE A 89 -22.16 13.94 0.00
N SER A 90 -23.01 13.22 -0.73
CA SER A 90 -24.23 12.62 -0.15
C SER A 90 -23.91 11.55 0.91
N GLY A 91 -22.78 10.84 0.78
CA GLY A 91 -22.29 9.93 1.82
C GLY A 91 -21.88 10.67 3.10
N ILE A 92 -21.16 11.79 2.96
CA ILE A 92 -20.76 12.64 4.10
C ILE A 92 -22.03 13.21 4.80
N GLU A 93 -22.99 13.71 4.04
CA GLU A 93 -24.26 14.22 4.57
C GLU A 93 -25.04 13.14 5.33
N TRP A 94 -25.12 11.92 4.76
CA TRP A 94 -25.78 10.79 5.40
C TRP A 94 -25.12 10.43 6.74
N ALA A 95 -23.78 10.38 6.78
CA ALA A 95 -23.03 10.04 7.98
C ALA A 95 -23.19 11.11 9.07
N ARG A 96 -23.07 12.38 8.69
CA ARG A 96 -23.26 13.53 9.61
C ARG A 96 -24.66 13.55 10.20
N GLY A 97 -25.71 13.38 9.38
CA GLY A 97 -27.11 13.36 9.84
C GLY A 97 -27.37 12.22 10.84
N ARG A 98 -26.54 11.17 10.86
CA ARG A 98 -26.66 10.01 11.75
C ARG A 98 -25.57 9.92 12.82
N LYS A 99 -24.70 10.94 12.91
CA LYS A 99 -23.53 10.98 13.82
C LYS A 99 -22.66 9.74 13.69
N LYS A 100 -22.44 9.26 12.44
CA LYS A 100 -21.55 8.17 12.13
C LYS A 100 -20.20 8.71 11.66
N SER A 101 -19.12 8.02 12.03
CA SER A 101 -17.81 8.27 11.45
C SER A 101 -17.76 7.76 10.01
N ILE A 102 -16.78 8.23 9.26
CA ILE A 102 -16.51 7.81 7.88
C ILE A 102 -15.18 7.10 7.82
N SER A 103 -15.15 5.92 7.21
CA SER A 103 -13.96 5.24 6.76
C SER A 103 -13.88 5.27 5.22
N ILE A 104 -12.66 5.30 4.67
CA ILE A 104 -12.43 5.50 3.22
C ILE A 104 -11.67 4.31 2.67
N LYS A 105 -12.29 3.57 1.74
CA LYS A 105 -11.69 2.41 1.08
C LYS A 105 -11.32 2.74 -0.36
N SER A 106 -10.02 2.64 -0.70
CA SER A 106 -9.50 2.63 -2.08
C SER A 106 -9.31 1.17 -2.53
N GLY A 107 -8.10 0.62 -2.43
CA GLY A 107 -7.80 -0.78 -2.77
C GLY A 107 -8.08 -1.82 -1.68
N GLY A 108 -8.46 -1.42 -0.47
CA GLY A 108 -8.76 -2.33 0.65
C GLY A 108 -7.53 -3.07 1.21
N HIS A 109 -6.32 -2.54 1.06
CA HIS A 109 -5.06 -3.17 1.46
C HIS A 109 -4.53 -2.76 2.85
N CYS A 110 -5.27 -1.98 3.64
CA CYS A 110 -4.85 -1.64 4.99
C CYS A 110 -4.70 -2.90 5.85
N PHE A 111 -3.53 -3.10 6.46
CA PHE A 111 -3.20 -4.32 7.19
C PHE A 111 -4.14 -4.59 8.37
N GLU A 112 -4.60 -3.52 9.05
CA GLU A 112 -5.50 -3.59 10.20
C GLU A 112 -6.94 -3.14 9.89
N GLY A 113 -7.27 -2.95 8.60
CA GLY A 113 -8.65 -2.68 8.16
C GLY A 113 -9.17 -1.29 8.47
N PHE A 114 -8.34 -0.31 8.84
CA PHE A 114 -8.77 1.05 9.16
C PHE A 114 -9.45 1.78 7.99
N CYS A 115 -9.34 1.25 6.78
CA CYS A 115 -10.07 1.75 5.63
C CYS A 115 -11.56 1.36 5.62
N MET A 116 -12.00 0.54 6.58
CA MET A 116 -13.37 0.11 6.78
C MET A 116 -13.55 -0.26 8.26
N THR A 117 -14.05 0.67 9.05
CA THR A 117 -14.21 0.49 10.50
C THR A 117 -15.64 0.09 10.86
N ASP A 118 -15.79 -0.62 11.98
CA ASP A 118 -17.10 -0.99 12.49
C ASP A 118 -17.95 0.27 12.79
N ASP A 119 -19.25 0.15 12.61
CA ASP A 119 -20.25 1.22 12.84
C ASP A 119 -20.03 2.52 12.04
N SER A 120 -19.05 2.61 11.16
CA SER A 120 -18.83 3.75 10.25
C SER A 120 -19.68 3.65 8.98
N LEU A 121 -19.84 4.75 8.23
CA LEU A 121 -20.13 4.66 6.81
C LEU A 121 -18.82 4.47 6.06
N SER A 122 -18.65 3.35 5.33
CA SER A 122 -17.49 3.16 4.47
C SER A 122 -17.76 3.73 3.09
N LEU A 123 -16.96 4.72 2.67
CA LEU A 123 -16.96 5.23 1.30
C LEU A 123 -16.01 4.39 0.45
N ASP A 124 -16.56 3.60 -0.46
CA ASP A 124 -15.79 2.74 -1.39
C ASP A 124 -15.47 3.53 -2.66
N MET A 125 -14.22 3.99 -2.77
CA MET A 125 -13.70 4.78 -3.87
C MET A 125 -13.19 3.93 -5.03
N SER A 126 -13.33 2.60 -5.01
CA SER A 126 -12.70 1.68 -5.96
C SER A 126 -13.07 1.93 -7.42
N GLU A 127 -14.24 2.51 -7.69
CA GLU A 127 -14.71 2.83 -9.04
C GLU A 127 -14.23 4.21 -9.54
N MET A 128 -13.75 5.08 -8.65
CA MET A 128 -13.13 6.36 -9.05
C MET A 128 -11.68 6.11 -9.49
N ALA A 129 -11.51 5.41 -10.63
CA ALA A 129 -10.23 4.93 -11.13
C ALA A 129 -9.84 5.51 -12.51
N GLN A 130 -10.48 6.61 -12.93
CA GLN A 130 -10.19 7.27 -14.21
C GLN A 130 -8.75 7.78 -14.22
N MET A 131 -8.12 7.71 -15.41
CA MET A 131 -6.74 8.14 -15.61
C MET A 131 -6.61 8.96 -16.89
N SER A 132 -5.86 10.06 -16.83
CA SER A 132 -5.42 10.82 -17.99
C SER A 132 -3.94 11.20 -17.86
N PHE A 133 -3.29 11.44 -18.99
CA PHE A 133 -1.87 11.78 -19.03
C PHE A 133 -1.63 12.96 -19.96
N ASP A 134 -1.08 14.02 -19.42
CA ASP A 134 -0.62 15.17 -20.19
C ASP A 134 0.83 14.97 -20.65
N LYS A 135 1.01 14.86 -21.97
CA LYS A 135 2.32 14.68 -22.60
C LYS A 135 3.23 15.90 -22.48
N LYS A 136 2.66 17.12 -22.38
CA LYS A 136 3.45 18.37 -22.31
C LYS A 136 4.09 18.51 -20.92
N THR A 137 3.28 18.33 -19.88
CA THR A 137 3.72 18.47 -18.49
C THR A 137 4.23 17.15 -17.89
N GLN A 138 4.08 16.02 -18.57
CA GLN A 138 4.40 14.67 -18.08
C GLN A 138 3.65 14.33 -16.77
N THR A 139 2.42 14.81 -16.64
CA THR A 139 1.57 14.68 -15.45
C THR A 139 0.53 13.58 -15.66
N LEU A 140 0.41 12.71 -14.65
CA LEU A 140 -0.69 11.75 -14.49
C LEU A 140 -1.76 12.39 -13.62
N THR A 141 -3.00 12.46 -14.11
CA THR A 141 -4.19 12.72 -13.32
C THR A 141 -4.93 11.41 -13.11
N VAL A 142 -5.28 11.08 -11.84
CA VAL A 142 -5.84 9.77 -11.52
C VAL A 142 -6.79 9.85 -10.33
N GLY A 143 -7.87 9.06 -10.39
CA GLY A 143 -8.81 8.86 -9.29
C GLY A 143 -8.23 7.96 -8.18
N PRO A 144 -8.71 8.10 -6.93
CA PRO A 144 -8.14 7.43 -5.76
C PRO A 144 -8.32 5.90 -5.78
N GLY A 145 -9.29 5.38 -6.53
CA GLY A 145 -9.59 3.96 -6.65
C GLY A 145 -8.67 3.18 -7.60
N ALA A 146 -7.87 3.87 -8.41
CA ALA A 146 -6.97 3.20 -9.36
C ALA A 146 -5.95 2.32 -8.63
N LYS A 147 -5.77 1.09 -9.11
CA LYS A 147 -4.82 0.12 -8.56
C LYS A 147 -3.45 0.28 -9.23
N LEU A 148 -2.39 -0.03 -8.50
CA LEU A 148 -1.01 0.14 -8.99
C LEU A 148 -0.76 -0.61 -10.31
N ARG A 149 -1.34 -1.79 -10.50
CA ARG A 149 -1.26 -2.50 -11.78
C ARG A 149 -1.82 -1.67 -12.94
N GLN A 150 -3.00 -1.07 -12.77
CA GLN A 150 -3.65 -0.26 -13.80
C GLN A 150 -2.79 0.97 -14.14
N ILE A 151 -2.23 1.63 -13.11
CA ILE A 151 -1.34 2.79 -13.27
C ILE A 151 -0.06 2.39 -14.00
N ASN A 152 0.57 1.27 -13.60
CA ASN A 152 1.77 0.76 -14.27
C ASN A 152 1.50 0.44 -15.74
N ASP A 153 0.45 -0.33 -16.05
CA ASP A 153 0.11 -0.69 -17.44
C ASP A 153 -0.18 0.58 -18.27
N PHE A 154 -0.89 1.57 -17.69
CA PHE A 154 -1.20 2.84 -18.36
C PHE A 154 0.05 3.70 -18.61
N LEU A 155 0.94 3.86 -17.63
CA LEU A 155 2.14 4.71 -17.77
C LEU A 155 3.24 4.06 -18.61
N LEU A 156 3.45 2.74 -18.47
CA LEU A 156 4.48 2.02 -19.23
C LEU A 156 4.19 2.07 -20.73
N SER A 157 2.92 2.09 -21.17
CA SER A 157 2.56 2.31 -22.57
C SER A 157 3.03 3.68 -23.11
N LYS A 158 3.39 4.60 -22.23
CA LYS A 158 3.87 5.97 -22.54
C LYS A 158 5.36 6.15 -22.22
N GLY A 159 6.08 5.06 -21.86
CA GLY A 159 7.48 5.10 -21.44
C GLY A 159 7.70 5.81 -20.09
N ARG A 160 6.65 5.86 -19.24
CA ARG A 160 6.68 6.55 -17.96
C ARG A 160 6.42 5.59 -16.80
N VAL A 161 6.81 6.02 -15.59
CA VAL A 161 6.50 5.35 -14.31
C VAL A 161 6.11 6.37 -13.26
N LEU A 162 5.34 5.91 -12.27
CA LEU A 162 5.17 6.57 -10.98
C LEU A 162 5.94 5.73 -9.94
N PRO A 163 6.90 6.29 -9.17
CA PRO A 163 7.50 5.55 -8.06
C PRO A 163 6.42 5.28 -7.02
N ALA A 164 6.07 4.00 -6.87
CA ALA A 164 4.99 3.56 -5.99
C ALA A 164 5.30 2.16 -5.45
N GLY A 165 4.42 1.65 -4.58
CA GLY A 165 4.51 0.29 -4.05
C GLY A 165 4.49 -0.78 -5.14
N SER A 166 4.92 -1.99 -4.80
CA SER A 166 5.04 -3.09 -5.76
C SER A 166 3.79 -3.96 -5.88
N CYS A 167 2.94 -4.07 -4.85
CA CYS A 167 1.76 -4.93 -4.90
C CYS A 167 0.70 -4.43 -5.88
N ALA A 168 0.35 -5.26 -6.86
CA ALA A 168 -0.53 -4.93 -7.98
C ALA A 168 -1.94 -4.45 -7.58
N GLY A 169 -2.49 -4.98 -6.49
CA GLY A 169 -3.85 -4.70 -6.01
C GLY A 169 -3.99 -3.45 -5.14
N VAL A 170 -2.89 -2.86 -4.70
CA VAL A 170 -2.92 -1.69 -3.81
C VAL A 170 -3.50 -0.49 -4.54
N GLY A 171 -4.44 0.22 -3.89
CA GLY A 171 -5.02 1.45 -4.41
C GLY A 171 -4.13 2.66 -4.18
N ILE A 172 -4.07 3.55 -5.16
CA ILE A 172 -3.20 4.73 -5.14
C ILE A 172 -3.56 5.70 -4.01
N GLY A 173 -4.85 5.78 -3.61
CA GLY A 173 -5.32 6.73 -2.61
C GLY A 173 -4.61 6.55 -1.27
N GLY A 174 -4.82 5.41 -0.62
CA GLY A 174 -4.21 5.11 0.67
C GLY A 174 -2.69 5.09 0.61
N LEU A 175 -2.11 4.50 -0.43
CA LEU A 175 -0.67 4.43 -0.61
C LEU A 175 -0.02 5.82 -0.56
N THR A 176 -0.54 6.77 -1.35
CA THR A 176 0.03 8.12 -1.49
C THR A 176 -0.02 8.90 -0.18
N LEU A 177 -1.17 8.88 0.48
CA LEU A 177 -1.41 9.70 1.67
C LEU A 177 -0.50 9.32 2.84
N GLY A 178 -0.07 8.06 2.93
CA GLY A 178 0.90 7.64 3.95
C GLY A 178 2.37 7.67 3.50
N GLY A 179 2.65 8.07 2.24
CA GLY A 179 4.01 8.12 1.70
C GLY A 179 4.14 7.37 0.38
N GLY A 180 4.02 6.05 0.37
CA GLY A 180 4.12 5.22 -0.83
C GLY A 180 5.56 4.84 -1.18
N TYR A 181 6.06 3.80 -0.53
CA TYR A 181 7.38 3.24 -0.73
C TYR A 181 7.39 2.11 -1.76
N GLY A 182 8.45 2.00 -2.56
CA GLY A 182 8.63 0.93 -3.54
C GLY A 182 10.03 0.89 -4.16
N LEU A 183 10.22 0.06 -5.17
CA LEU A 183 11.53 -0.25 -5.78
C LEU A 183 12.27 0.99 -6.32
N LEU A 184 11.55 1.99 -6.79
CA LEU A 184 12.12 3.22 -7.35
C LEU A 184 12.15 4.40 -6.37
N ALA A 185 11.74 4.18 -5.11
CA ALA A 185 11.65 5.27 -4.14
C ALA A 185 13.02 5.88 -3.81
N ARG A 186 14.08 5.09 -3.77
CA ARG A 186 15.45 5.60 -3.57
C ARG A 186 15.93 6.48 -4.72
N GLN A 187 15.45 6.22 -5.93
CA GLN A 187 15.83 6.95 -7.13
C GLN A 187 15.05 8.25 -7.30
N TYR A 188 13.74 8.22 -7.02
CA TYR A 188 12.83 9.30 -7.37
C TYR A 188 12.06 9.91 -6.19
N GLY A 189 12.20 9.40 -4.98
CA GLY A 189 11.38 9.74 -3.82
C GLY A 189 10.16 8.82 -3.67
N LEU A 190 9.39 9.08 -2.63
CA LEU A 190 8.12 8.37 -2.34
C LEU A 190 7.04 8.76 -3.36
N THR A 191 5.93 8.02 -3.40
CA THR A 191 4.78 8.38 -4.24
C THR A 191 4.24 9.76 -3.90
N CYS A 192 4.15 10.09 -2.61
CA CYS A 192 3.70 11.41 -2.15
C CYS A 192 4.62 12.56 -2.57
N ASP A 193 5.91 12.30 -2.82
CA ASP A 193 6.88 13.30 -3.31
C ASP A 193 6.63 13.67 -4.78
N GLN A 194 5.92 12.83 -5.51
CA GLN A 194 5.52 13.10 -6.88
C GLN A 194 4.18 13.82 -6.99
N LEU A 195 3.47 14.00 -5.88
CA LEU A 195 2.15 14.65 -5.85
C LEU A 195 2.29 16.15 -6.15
N LEU A 196 1.67 16.61 -7.25
CA LEU A 196 1.66 18.01 -7.69
C LEU A 196 0.40 18.75 -7.24
N GLY A 197 -0.72 18.04 -7.15
CA GLY A 197 -2.01 18.59 -6.78
C GLY A 197 -3.00 17.49 -6.41
N LEU A 198 -4.11 17.90 -5.78
CA LEU A 198 -5.22 17.03 -5.43
C LEU A 198 -6.55 17.77 -5.42
N ARG A 199 -7.65 17.00 -5.53
CA ARG A 199 -9.01 17.43 -5.20
C ARG A 199 -9.50 16.65 -3.98
N MET A 200 -10.08 17.35 -3.01
CA MET A 200 -10.57 16.78 -1.76
C MET A 200 -11.95 17.33 -1.42
N ILE A 201 -12.80 16.50 -0.85
CA ILE A 201 -14.07 16.89 -0.23
C ILE A 201 -13.89 16.81 1.28
N ASP A 202 -14.14 17.92 1.97
CA ASP A 202 -14.02 18.04 3.43
C ASP A 202 -15.22 17.47 4.18
N ALA A 203 -15.19 17.53 5.52
CA ALA A 203 -16.27 17.04 6.36
C ALA A 203 -17.59 17.85 6.23
N GLN A 204 -17.57 19.03 5.63
CA GLN A 204 -18.74 19.84 5.34
C GLN A 204 -19.34 19.56 3.95
N GLY A 205 -18.64 18.78 3.11
CA GLY A 205 -18.99 18.51 1.72
C GLY A 205 -18.45 19.56 0.75
N ALA A 206 -17.61 20.49 1.20
CA ALA A 206 -16.98 21.48 0.34
C ALA A 206 -15.81 20.86 -0.46
N VAL A 207 -15.71 21.25 -1.73
CA VAL A 207 -14.66 20.75 -2.65
C VAL A 207 -13.48 21.71 -2.64
N HIS A 208 -12.30 21.17 -2.37
CA HIS A 208 -11.03 21.90 -2.37
C HIS A 208 -10.12 21.38 -3.47
N GLN A 209 -9.53 22.29 -4.25
CA GLN A 209 -8.45 21.97 -5.19
C GLN A 209 -7.17 22.62 -4.70
N CYS A 210 -6.10 21.83 -4.59
CA CYS A 210 -4.84 22.26 -4.01
C CYS A 210 -3.68 21.90 -4.93
N GLU A 211 -2.80 22.87 -5.15
CA GLU A 211 -1.59 22.77 -5.98
C GLU A 211 -0.46 23.60 -5.35
N GLY A 212 0.78 23.35 -5.75
CA GLY A 212 1.93 24.14 -5.29
C GLY A 212 2.22 23.98 -3.80
N ASP A 213 2.35 25.10 -3.09
CA ASP A 213 2.74 25.15 -1.68
C ASP A 213 1.56 25.16 -0.69
N HIS A 214 0.41 24.67 -1.13
CA HIS A 214 -0.80 24.64 -0.31
C HIS A 214 -0.62 23.73 0.93
N GLU A 215 -0.96 24.23 2.14
CA GLU A 215 -0.77 23.50 3.41
C GLU A 215 -1.48 22.14 3.43
N LEU A 216 -2.68 22.03 2.89
CA LEU A 216 -3.40 20.75 2.77
C LEU A 216 -2.65 19.76 1.89
N LEU A 217 -2.07 20.21 0.77
CA LEU A 217 -1.28 19.35 -0.10
C LEU A 217 -0.02 18.84 0.63
N LYS A 218 0.64 19.71 1.41
CA LYS A 218 1.77 19.33 2.27
C LYS A 218 1.34 18.29 3.31
N ALA A 219 0.21 18.47 3.98
CA ALA A 219 -0.33 17.52 4.96
C ALA A 219 -0.65 16.17 4.32
N CYS A 220 -1.20 16.15 3.09
CA CYS A 220 -1.50 14.93 2.33
C CYS A 220 -0.26 14.20 1.78
N ARG A 221 0.92 14.82 1.83
CA ARG A 221 2.20 14.17 1.49
C ARG A 221 2.79 13.46 2.72
N GLY A 222 2.18 12.34 3.12
CA GLY A 222 2.67 11.49 4.21
C GLY A 222 1.99 11.68 5.57
N GLY A 223 0.98 12.55 5.67
CA GLY A 223 0.24 12.80 6.92
C GLY A 223 -0.79 11.74 7.27
N GLY A 224 -0.77 10.61 6.55
CA GLY A 224 -1.63 9.47 6.82
C GLY A 224 -2.96 9.48 6.06
N ASN A 225 -3.62 8.36 6.12
CA ASN A 225 -4.79 8.03 5.30
C ASN A 225 -6.09 8.41 6.01
N GLY A 226 -7.02 9.06 5.29
CA GLY A 226 -8.36 9.31 5.79
C GLY A 226 -8.45 10.28 6.96
N ASN A 227 -7.50 11.22 7.10
CA ASN A 227 -7.45 12.14 8.23
C ASN A 227 -8.21 13.46 8.01
N PHE A 228 -8.23 13.98 6.78
CA PHE A 228 -8.65 15.38 6.53
C PHE A 228 -9.89 15.50 5.66
N GLY A 229 -10.19 14.48 4.86
CA GLY A 229 -11.26 14.47 3.88
C GLY A 229 -11.12 13.34 2.88
N VAL A 230 -12.02 13.30 1.91
CA VAL A 230 -12.04 12.31 0.83
C VAL A 230 -11.37 12.87 -0.41
N ILE A 231 -10.22 12.31 -0.78
CA ILE A 231 -9.57 12.69 -2.03
C ILE A 231 -10.33 12.06 -3.20
N THR A 232 -10.66 12.88 -4.20
CA THR A 232 -11.38 12.46 -5.42
C THR A 232 -10.49 12.44 -6.65
N GLN A 233 -9.35 13.17 -6.61
CA GLN A 233 -8.39 13.20 -7.69
C GLN A 233 -6.99 13.50 -7.18
N PHE A 234 -5.98 12.87 -7.78
CA PHE A 234 -4.57 13.18 -7.61
C PHE A 234 -3.95 13.61 -8.94
N GLN A 235 -2.94 14.49 -8.86
CA GLN A 235 -2.06 14.85 -9.98
C GLN A 235 -0.62 14.55 -9.59
N PHE A 236 0.06 13.72 -10.41
CA PHE A 236 1.43 13.29 -10.13
C PHE A 236 2.39 13.68 -11.25
N ARG A 237 3.57 14.14 -10.87
CA ARG A 237 4.73 14.11 -11.76
C ARG A 237 5.10 12.67 -12.05
N THR A 238 5.30 12.32 -13.31
CA THR A 238 5.79 11.00 -13.68
C THR A 238 7.27 11.04 -14.02
N GLN A 239 7.93 9.88 -13.93
CA GLN A 239 9.34 9.73 -14.24
C GLN A 239 9.52 8.92 -15.52
N LYS A 240 10.69 9.04 -16.19
CA LYS A 240 11.03 8.17 -17.32
C LYS A 240 11.16 6.74 -16.84
N ALA A 241 10.52 5.79 -17.50
CA ALA A 241 10.64 4.38 -17.15
C ALA A 241 12.08 3.89 -17.39
N PRO A 242 12.68 3.14 -16.45
CA PRO A 242 13.91 2.41 -16.72
C PRO A 242 13.72 1.43 -17.89
N THR A 243 14.77 1.19 -18.67
CA THR A 243 14.71 0.18 -19.73
C THR A 243 14.77 -1.23 -19.18
N HIS A 244 15.64 -1.42 -18.18
CA HIS A 244 15.86 -2.71 -17.54
C HIS A 244 15.84 -2.57 -16.03
N LEU A 245 15.60 -3.68 -15.33
CA LEU A 245 15.87 -3.83 -13.91
C LEU A 245 16.91 -4.95 -13.75
N TYR A 246 18.11 -4.57 -13.33
CA TYR A 246 19.20 -5.52 -13.08
C TYR A 246 19.00 -6.14 -11.71
N ASN A 247 18.90 -7.48 -11.67
CA ASN A 247 18.58 -8.21 -10.45
C ASN A 247 19.72 -9.15 -10.08
N ARG A 248 20.01 -9.25 -8.78
CA ARG A 248 20.92 -10.23 -8.20
C ARG A 248 20.37 -10.73 -6.87
N ARG A 249 20.55 -11.99 -6.54
CA ARG A 249 20.11 -12.60 -5.29
C ARG A 249 21.24 -13.31 -4.61
N PHE A 250 21.30 -13.18 -3.29
CA PHE A 250 22.21 -13.89 -2.40
C PHE A 250 21.35 -14.74 -1.48
N LYS A 251 21.72 -16.02 -1.27
CA LYS A 251 20.95 -16.94 -0.45
C LYS A 251 21.86 -17.67 0.53
N ALA A 252 21.36 -17.82 1.75
CA ALA A 252 21.93 -18.65 2.78
C ALA A 252 20.84 -19.47 3.46
N ASN A 253 21.14 -20.71 3.83
CA ASN A 253 20.22 -21.63 4.49
C ASN A 253 20.85 -22.17 5.77
N ASP A 254 20.03 -22.84 6.59
CA ASP A 254 20.42 -23.44 7.86
C ASP A 254 21.13 -22.47 8.81
N LEU A 255 20.60 -21.25 8.83
CA LEU A 255 21.16 -20.17 9.64
C LEU A 255 20.81 -20.33 11.10
N THR A 256 21.82 -20.11 11.96
CA THR A 256 21.62 -19.82 13.38
C THR A 256 21.38 -18.31 13.59
N PRO A 257 20.80 -17.88 14.73
CA PRO A 257 20.61 -16.48 15.04
C PRO A 257 21.90 -15.64 14.94
N GLU A 258 23.04 -16.17 15.41
CA GLU A 258 24.34 -15.51 15.36
C GLU A 258 24.78 -15.28 13.91
N LYS A 259 24.59 -16.27 13.04
CA LYS A 259 24.90 -16.13 11.61
C LYS A 259 23.99 -15.11 10.93
N VAL A 260 22.72 -15.00 11.36
CA VAL A 260 21.81 -13.94 10.88
C VAL A 260 22.33 -12.57 11.28
N SER A 261 22.78 -12.39 12.54
CA SER A 261 23.37 -11.14 13.04
C SER A 261 24.59 -10.72 12.19
N VAL A 262 25.54 -11.62 11.97
CA VAL A 262 26.74 -11.36 11.14
C VAL A 262 26.36 -10.98 9.70
N LEU A 263 25.43 -11.72 9.09
CA LEU A 263 24.97 -11.44 7.72
C LEU A 263 24.24 -10.11 7.61
N LEU A 264 23.44 -9.75 8.63
CA LEU A 264 22.73 -8.49 8.67
C LEU A 264 23.69 -7.31 8.81
N GLU A 265 24.67 -7.38 9.73
CA GLU A 265 25.71 -6.37 9.88
C GLU A 265 26.47 -6.14 8.58
N ALA A 266 26.90 -7.23 7.92
CA ALA A 266 27.58 -7.14 6.63
C ALA A 266 26.70 -6.53 5.54
N TRP A 267 25.38 -6.81 5.55
CA TRP A 267 24.43 -6.23 4.60
C TRP A 267 24.22 -4.73 4.85
N PHE A 268 24.11 -4.29 6.11
CA PHE A 268 24.03 -2.86 6.45
C PHE A 268 25.31 -2.12 6.01
N ALA A 269 26.48 -2.72 6.26
CA ALA A 269 27.76 -2.15 5.82
C ALA A 269 27.83 -2.02 4.28
N ALA A 270 27.42 -3.07 3.54
CA ALA A 270 27.41 -3.09 2.08
C ALA A 270 26.40 -2.12 1.46
N THR A 271 25.30 -1.80 2.15
CA THR A 271 24.22 -0.98 1.60
C THR A 271 24.20 0.47 2.10
N ARG A 272 25.08 0.83 3.04
CA ARG A 272 25.15 2.21 3.61
C ARG A 272 25.25 3.29 2.53
N ASN A 273 26.08 3.07 1.53
CA ASN A 273 26.37 4.02 0.44
C ASN A 273 25.81 3.55 -0.91
N LEU A 274 24.72 2.78 -0.87
CA LEU A 274 24.12 2.23 -2.08
C LEU A 274 23.71 3.35 -3.05
N PRO A 275 24.03 3.28 -4.36
CA PRO A 275 23.58 4.24 -5.35
C PRO A 275 22.08 4.49 -5.32
N ARG A 276 21.64 5.69 -5.70
CA ARG A 276 20.21 6.06 -5.63
C ARG A 276 19.30 5.18 -6.50
N ASP A 277 19.81 4.71 -7.63
CA ASP A 277 19.09 3.84 -8.56
C ASP A 277 19.00 2.38 -8.11
N ALA A 278 19.62 2.04 -6.97
CA ALA A 278 19.66 0.69 -6.43
C ALA A 278 18.77 0.54 -5.19
N PHE A 279 18.19 -0.66 -5.06
CA PHE A 279 17.39 -1.12 -3.94
C PHE A 279 17.91 -2.47 -3.47
N SER A 280 17.91 -2.71 -2.17
CA SER A 280 18.19 -4.01 -1.59
C SER A 280 17.23 -4.34 -0.45
N ALA A 281 16.92 -5.62 -0.30
CA ALA A 281 16.12 -6.14 0.81
C ALA A 281 16.79 -7.38 1.40
N PHE A 282 16.83 -7.44 2.73
CA PHE A 282 17.22 -8.59 3.53
C PHE A 282 15.95 -9.30 3.98
N VAL A 283 15.70 -10.52 3.51
CA VAL A 283 14.46 -11.28 3.76
C VAL A 283 14.80 -12.57 4.47
N LEU A 284 14.49 -12.63 5.76
CA LEU A 284 14.65 -13.80 6.62
C LEU A 284 13.32 -14.56 6.72
N ASN A 285 13.30 -15.82 6.33
CA ASN A 285 12.15 -16.71 6.38
C ASN A 285 12.56 -18.04 7.03
N GLY A 286 12.13 -18.25 8.27
CA GLY A 286 12.63 -19.37 9.07
C GLY A 286 14.15 -19.29 9.22
N LYS A 287 14.85 -20.36 8.85
CA LYS A 287 16.33 -20.45 8.84
C LYS A 287 16.95 -20.14 7.48
N SER A 288 16.19 -19.53 6.58
CA SER A 288 16.64 -19.19 5.22
C SER A 288 16.66 -17.69 5.00
N LEU A 289 17.73 -17.19 4.42
CA LEU A 289 17.90 -15.80 4.01
C LEU A 289 17.89 -15.67 2.50
N THR A 290 17.18 -14.66 2.00
CA THR A 290 17.36 -14.15 0.64
C THR A 290 17.64 -12.65 0.69
N ILE A 291 18.80 -12.22 0.20
CA ILE A 291 19.07 -10.80 -0.06
C ILE A 291 18.71 -10.53 -1.52
N LEU A 292 17.78 -9.60 -1.72
CA LEU A 292 17.42 -9.08 -3.03
C LEU A 292 18.25 -7.83 -3.30
N LEU A 293 18.73 -7.70 -4.51
CA LEU A 293 19.41 -6.51 -5.00
C LEU A 293 18.87 -6.18 -6.39
N THR A 294 18.44 -4.94 -6.58
CA THR A 294 18.02 -4.43 -7.89
C THR A 294 18.64 -3.07 -8.15
N HIS A 295 18.92 -2.76 -9.42
CA HIS A 295 19.27 -1.40 -9.84
C HIS A 295 18.78 -1.14 -11.26
N SER A 296 18.58 0.13 -11.62
CA SER A 296 17.99 0.52 -12.90
C SER A 296 19.00 1.14 -13.88
N ASP A 297 20.20 1.49 -13.43
CA ASP A 297 21.28 2.03 -14.29
C ASP A 297 22.47 1.05 -14.33
N LEU A 298 22.86 0.62 -15.55
CA LEU A 298 24.01 -0.26 -15.75
C LEU A 298 25.33 0.36 -15.23
N LYS A 299 25.44 1.69 -15.23
CA LYS A 299 26.65 2.39 -14.75
C LYS A 299 26.93 2.11 -13.27
N SER A 300 25.89 1.88 -12.47
CA SER A 300 26.01 1.56 -11.05
C SER A 300 26.49 0.12 -10.78
N GLN A 301 26.45 -0.78 -11.77
CA GLN A 301 26.69 -2.22 -11.56
C GLN A 301 28.06 -2.54 -10.98
N THR A 302 29.12 -1.87 -11.47
CA THR A 302 30.50 -2.14 -11.01
C THR A 302 30.68 -1.76 -9.54
N SER A 303 30.24 -0.56 -9.14
CA SER A 303 30.32 -0.10 -7.75
C SER A 303 29.48 -0.95 -6.81
N ILE A 304 28.25 -1.28 -7.22
CA ILE A 304 27.35 -2.14 -6.45
C ILE A 304 27.96 -3.55 -6.28
N THR A 305 28.57 -4.12 -7.33
CA THR A 305 29.23 -5.43 -7.25
C THR A 305 30.37 -5.41 -6.24
N ALA A 306 31.18 -4.35 -6.25
CA ALA A 306 32.25 -4.19 -5.27
C ALA A 306 31.73 -4.07 -3.83
N MET A 307 30.66 -3.29 -3.60
CA MET A 307 30.01 -3.15 -2.29
C MET A 307 29.47 -4.47 -1.74
N MET A 308 28.90 -5.31 -2.62
CA MET A 308 28.28 -6.59 -2.23
C MET A 308 29.28 -7.76 -2.12
N LYS A 309 30.52 -7.58 -2.53
CA LYS A 309 31.54 -8.65 -2.52
C LYS A 309 31.78 -9.28 -1.15
N PRO A 310 31.79 -8.53 -0.01
CA PRO A 310 31.91 -9.14 1.31
C PRO A 310 30.80 -10.15 1.63
N LEU A 311 29.55 -9.88 1.20
CA LEU A 311 28.43 -10.78 1.40
C LEU A 311 28.55 -12.10 0.64
N GLU A 312 29.23 -12.13 -0.50
CA GLU A 312 29.41 -13.34 -1.30
C GLU A 312 30.15 -14.44 -0.53
N LYS A 313 31.01 -14.06 0.43
CA LYS A 313 31.78 -14.99 1.25
C LYS A 313 30.97 -15.57 2.42
N LEU A 314 29.84 -14.94 2.76
CA LEU A 314 28.99 -15.29 3.92
C LEU A 314 27.74 -16.07 3.52
N VAL A 315 27.38 -16.08 2.23
CA VAL A 315 26.18 -16.74 1.71
C VAL A 315 26.51 -18.07 1.02
N SER A 316 25.51 -18.96 0.96
CA SER A 316 25.67 -20.27 0.33
C SER A 316 25.70 -20.19 -1.19
N THR A 317 24.90 -19.29 -1.78
CA THR A 317 24.79 -19.13 -3.24
C THR A 317 24.53 -17.68 -3.63
N THR A 318 25.04 -17.32 -4.82
CA THR A 318 24.80 -16.01 -5.43
C THR A 318 24.43 -16.22 -6.90
N THR A 319 23.33 -15.60 -7.34
CA THR A 319 22.93 -15.67 -8.75
C THR A 319 23.81 -14.75 -9.61
N ARG A 320 23.91 -15.06 -10.91
CA ARG A 320 24.39 -14.09 -11.89
C ARG A 320 23.40 -12.93 -12.01
N TYR A 321 23.84 -11.77 -12.51
CA TYR A 321 22.94 -10.69 -12.86
C TYR A 321 21.95 -11.15 -13.93
N TYR A 322 20.68 -10.78 -13.72
CA TYR A 322 19.57 -10.98 -14.65
C TYR A 322 18.90 -9.63 -14.89
N ALA A 323 18.80 -9.22 -16.14
CA ALA A 323 18.37 -7.89 -16.53
C ALA A 323 17.15 -7.94 -17.48
N PRO A 324 15.96 -8.31 -16.99
CA PRO A 324 14.75 -8.25 -17.78
C PRO A 324 14.38 -6.80 -18.12
N LEU A 325 13.60 -6.63 -19.19
CA LEU A 325 12.94 -5.35 -19.45
C LEU A 325 12.10 -4.95 -18.24
N TYR A 326 12.13 -3.68 -17.88
CA TYR A 326 11.45 -3.17 -16.67
C TYR A 326 9.98 -3.59 -16.58
N PRO A 327 9.13 -3.53 -17.67
CA PRO A 327 7.74 -3.96 -17.60
C PRO A 327 7.53 -5.44 -17.24
N ALA A 328 8.49 -6.29 -17.57
CA ALA A 328 8.47 -7.71 -17.18
C ALA A 328 8.98 -7.90 -15.75
N ALA A 329 10.03 -7.16 -15.39
CA ALA A 329 10.66 -7.24 -14.08
C ALA A 329 9.71 -6.88 -12.96
N ILE A 330 8.97 -5.76 -13.06
CA ILE A 330 8.08 -5.31 -11.97
C ILE A 330 6.96 -6.30 -11.68
N LYS A 331 6.52 -7.08 -12.67
CA LYS A 331 5.46 -8.09 -12.48
C LYS A 331 5.88 -9.18 -11.50
N THR A 332 7.17 -9.44 -11.32
CA THR A 332 7.69 -10.41 -10.35
C THR A 332 7.52 -9.94 -8.89
N TYR A 333 7.23 -8.64 -8.68
CA TYR A 333 7.01 -8.02 -7.37
C TYR A 333 5.52 -7.74 -7.08
N TYR A 334 4.60 -8.12 -7.97
CA TYR A 334 3.17 -7.81 -7.83
C TYR A 334 2.48 -8.52 -6.65
N GLY A 335 3.14 -9.47 -6.01
CA GLY A 335 2.57 -10.26 -4.91
C GLY A 335 1.55 -11.30 -5.39
N ARG A 336 0.89 -11.95 -4.43
CA ARG A 336 -0.16 -12.92 -4.73
C ARG A 336 -1.47 -12.21 -5.09
N PRO A 337 -2.23 -12.69 -6.07
CA PRO A 337 -3.56 -12.16 -6.36
C PRO A 337 -4.57 -12.63 -5.30
N GLY A 338 -5.56 -11.79 -5.02
CA GLY A 338 -6.71 -12.09 -4.16
C GLY A 338 -6.44 -11.96 -2.66
N PRO A 339 -7.52 -11.96 -1.86
CA PRO A 339 -7.44 -11.90 -0.41
C PRO A 339 -6.67 -13.08 0.18
N LEU A 340 -5.93 -12.81 1.26
CA LEU A 340 -5.25 -13.84 2.05
C LEU A 340 -5.23 -13.42 3.53
N PRO A 341 -5.25 -14.38 4.47
CA PRO A 341 -5.13 -14.08 5.89
C PRO A 341 -3.68 -13.78 6.23
N PHE A 342 -3.44 -12.68 6.96
CA PHE A 342 -2.10 -12.32 7.43
C PHE A 342 -2.13 -11.37 8.62
N LYS A 343 -0.99 -11.31 9.33
CA LYS A 343 -0.65 -10.28 10.31
C LYS A 343 0.71 -9.70 9.93
N ASN A 344 0.70 -8.52 9.30
CA ASN A 344 1.90 -7.80 8.92
C ASN A 344 1.93 -6.44 9.61
N ALA A 345 3.14 -5.95 9.89
CA ALA A 345 3.34 -4.64 10.49
C ALA A 345 4.74 -4.07 10.19
N CYS A 346 4.90 -2.75 10.26
CA CYS A 346 6.22 -2.14 10.30
C CYS A 346 6.95 -2.61 11.57
N ALA A 347 8.17 -3.08 11.42
CA ALA A 347 9.04 -3.54 12.50
C ALA A 347 10.18 -2.55 12.81
N GLY A 348 10.03 -1.30 12.40
CA GLY A 348 10.92 -0.20 12.69
C GLY A 348 11.38 0.57 11.44
N MET A 349 11.49 1.87 11.61
CA MET A 349 12.16 2.81 10.72
C MET A 349 13.54 3.08 11.30
N LEU A 350 14.63 2.67 10.61
CA LEU A 350 15.96 2.52 11.18
C LEU A 350 16.97 3.41 10.47
N GLN A 351 17.98 3.88 11.21
CA GLN A 351 19.13 4.58 10.65
C GLN A 351 20.28 3.59 10.32
N GLY A 352 20.45 2.52 11.10
CA GLY A 352 21.55 1.58 10.90
C GLY A 352 21.48 0.32 11.76
N PHE A 353 22.48 -0.53 11.62
CA PHE A 353 22.57 -1.83 12.31
C PHE A 353 22.61 -1.69 13.84
N ALA A 354 23.19 -0.62 14.37
CA ALA A 354 23.34 -0.41 15.81
C ALA A 354 22.01 -0.48 16.57
N GLU A 355 20.90 -0.10 15.94
CA GLU A 355 19.58 -0.16 16.54
C GLU A 355 19.03 -1.61 16.69
N LEU A 356 19.54 -2.54 15.87
CA LEU A 356 19.11 -3.95 15.89
C LEU A 356 20.11 -4.89 16.58
N LYS A 357 21.35 -4.43 16.82
CA LYS A 357 22.48 -5.26 17.27
C LYS A 357 22.12 -6.17 18.46
N ASP A 358 21.44 -5.60 19.47
CA ASP A 358 21.17 -6.31 20.73
C ASP A 358 19.89 -7.17 20.68
N VAL A 359 19.11 -7.09 19.59
CA VAL A 359 17.82 -7.78 19.47
C VAL A 359 17.74 -8.75 18.31
N ILE A 360 18.65 -8.65 17.32
CA ILE A 360 18.52 -9.39 16.07
C ILE A 360 18.59 -10.91 16.26
N GLU A 361 19.39 -11.40 17.19
CA GLU A 361 19.50 -12.85 17.48
C GLU A 361 18.18 -13.39 18.05
N ALA A 362 17.59 -12.69 19.04
CA ALA A 362 16.29 -13.06 19.59
C ALA A 362 15.17 -12.97 18.53
N LEU A 363 15.17 -11.92 17.70
CA LEU A 363 14.24 -11.77 16.61
C LEU A 363 14.39 -12.94 15.61
N ALA A 364 15.62 -13.27 15.22
CA ALA A 364 15.90 -14.38 14.29
C ALA A 364 15.45 -15.73 14.86
N GLN A 365 15.59 -15.95 16.17
CA GLN A 365 15.09 -17.14 16.84
C GLN A 365 13.55 -17.23 16.73
N HIS A 366 12.82 -16.15 17.01
CA HIS A 366 11.36 -16.11 16.84
C HIS A 366 10.92 -16.46 15.40
N VAL A 367 11.63 -15.90 14.41
CA VAL A 367 11.37 -16.20 12.99
C VAL A 367 11.66 -17.66 12.66
N ALA A 368 12.75 -18.22 13.19
CA ALA A 368 13.14 -19.61 12.97
C ALA A 368 12.14 -20.61 13.55
N ASP A 369 11.56 -20.28 14.72
CA ASP A 369 10.68 -21.17 15.48
C ASP A 369 9.23 -21.18 14.98
N THR A 370 8.85 -20.21 14.14
CA THR A 370 7.46 -20.08 13.68
C THR A 370 7.37 -20.00 12.17
N SER A 371 7.05 -21.14 11.55
CA SER A 371 6.82 -21.21 10.11
C SER A 371 5.70 -20.23 9.67
N GLY A 372 5.93 -19.50 8.59
CA GLY A 372 5.03 -18.45 8.08
C GLY A 372 5.34 -17.06 8.62
N VAL A 373 6.25 -16.92 9.58
CA VAL A 373 6.78 -15.62 10.00
C VAL A 373 8.01 -15.29 9.17
N ILE A 374 8.02 -14.08 8.61
CA ILE A 374 9.09 -13.53 7.78
C ILE A 374 9.46 -12.16 8.35
N TRP A 375 10.76 -11.92 8.55
CA TRP A 375 11.25 -10.57 8.81
C TRP A 375 11.98 -10.04 7.60
N GLN A 376 11.67 -8.81 7.21
CA GLN A 376 12.27 -8.16 6.05
C GLN A 376 12.78 -6.78 6.44
N CYS A 377 14.00 -6.44 5.98
CA CYS A 377 14.56 -5.09 6.07
C CYS A 377 14.88 -4.57 4.67
N ASN A 378 14.38 -3.38 4.36
CA ASN A 378 14.50 -2.73 3.05
C ASN A 378 15.35 -1.48 3.14
N THR A 379 16.17 -1.22 2.12
CA THR A 379 16.89 0.04 2.02
C THR A 379 15.94 1.20 1.71
N LEU A 380 16.03 2.26 2.48
CA LEU A 380 15.48 3.60 2.24
C LEU A 380 16.61 4.56 1.81
N GLY A 381 16.49 5.84 2.11
CA GLY A 381 17.50 6.85 1.80
C GLY A 381 17.46 7.30 0.34
N GLY A 382 18.58 7.73 -0.20
CA GLY A 382 18.64 8.26 -1.57
C GLY A 382 17.76 9.50 -1.76
N ALA A 383 16.90 9.52 -2.79
CA ALA A 383 16.01 10.65 -3.06
C ALA A 383 14.93 10.86 -1.98
N ILE A 384 14.62 9.84 -1.16
CA ILE A 384 13.68 9.99 -0.04
C ILE A 384 14.19 11.04 0.97
N GLN A 385 15.52 11.18 1.11
CA GLN A 385 16.19 12.13 2.01
C GLN A 385 16.49 13.48 1.36
N ASP A 386 15.98 13.73 0.15
CA ASP A 386 16.19 15.00 -0.54
C ASP A 386 15.58 16.16 0.28
N PRO A 387 16.36 17.25 0.55
CA PRO A 387 15.87 18.39 1.31
C PRO A 387 14.61 19.03 0.73
N ALA A 388 14.45 19.06 -0.59
CA ALA A 388 13.29 19.62 -1.26
C ALA A 388 12.02 18.81 -0.93
N TYR A 389 12.10 17.49 -0.93
CA TYR A 389 10.99 16.62 -0.53
C TYR A 389 10.69 16.69 0.97
N THR A 390 11.73 16.81 1.79
CA THR A 390 11.58 16.99 3.23
C THR A 390 10.82 18.28 3.56
N ALA A 391 11.16 19.38 2.92
CA ALA A 391 10.47 20.66 3.14
C ALA A 391 9.01 20.66 2.65
N ALA A 392 8.72 19.95 1.56
CA ALA A 392 7.41 19.93 0.89
C ALA A 392 6.42 18.89 1.44
N SER A 393 6.79 18.09 2.45
CA SER A 393 5.96 17.00 2.98
C SER A 393 5.99 16.94 4.52
N VAL A 394 5.12 16.11 5.08
CA VAL A 394 5.08 15.81 6.52
C VAL A 394 5.52 14.36 6.82
N PHE A 395 5.99 13.62 5.83
CA PHE A 395 6.50 12.27 6.04
C PHE A 395 7.70 12.30 7.01
N PRO A 396 7.60 11.63 8.19
CA PRO A 396 8.51 11.93 9.31
C PRO A 396 9.85 11.18 9.27
N HIS A 397 9.97 10.15 8.42
CA HIS A 397 11.10 9.20 8.47
C HIS A 397 12.18 9.49 7.41
N ARG A 398 12.41 10.78 7.11
CA ARG A 398 13.37 11.20 6.08
C ARG A 398 14.83 10.93 6.47
N ASP A 399 15.12 10.90 7.75
CA ASP A 399 16.44 10.57 8.31
C ASP A 399 16.72 9.07 8.39
N CYS A 400 15.72 8.21 8.15
CA CYS A 400 15.89 6.77 8.16
C CYS A 400 16.49 6.27 6.85
N SER A 401 17.43 5.33 6.95
CA SER A 401 18.07 4.67 5.81
C SER A 401 17.52 3.28 5.52
N TYR A 402 16.71 2.75 6.44
CA TYR A 402 16.11 1.41 6.34
C TYR A 402 14.70 1.39 6.94
N MET A 403 13.89 0.47 6.42
CA MET A 403 12.57 0.14 6.95
C MET A 403 12.47 -1.36 7.11
N SER A 404 12.10 -1.82 8.29
CA SER A 404 11.82 -3.24 8.50
C SER A 404 10.33 -3.53 8.63
N GLU A 405 9.94 -4.74 8.26
CA GLU A 405 8.58 -5.26 8.28
C GLU A 405 8.61 -6.67 8.85
N ILE A 406 7.68 -6.96 9.75
CA ILE A 406 7.37 -8.32 10.18
C ILE A 406 6.10 -8.78 9.48
N GLN A 407 6.11 -9.98 8.93
CA GLN A 407 5.04 -10.56 8.16
C GLN A 407 4.69 -11.93 8.72
N GLY A 408 3.41 -12.16 9.00
CA GLY A 408 2.87 -13.44 9.45
C GLY A 408 1.82 -13.94 8.49
N TYR A 409 2.02 -15.12 7.88
CA TYR A 409 1.10 -15.77 6.95
C TYR A 409 0.76 -17.19 7.41
N TRP A 410 -0.44 -17.61 7.14
CA TRP A 410 -0.90 -18.99 7.37
C TRP A 410 -1.88 -19.43 6.29
N ASP A 411 -1.90 -20.71 6.02
CA ASP A 411 -2.81 -21.41 5.14
C ASP A 411 -3.84 -22.26 5.93
N ASP A 412 -3.42 -22.75 7.14
CA ASP A 412 -4.29 -23.44 8.09
C ASP A 412 -4.69 -22.47 9.22
N PRO A 413 -6.01 -22.21 9.42
CA PRO A 413 -6.50 -21.35 10.49
C PRO A 413 -6.03 -21.74 11.91
N LYS A 414 -5.68 -23.02 12.14
CA LYS A 414 -5.13 -23.47 13.43
C LYS A 414 -3.79 -22.84 13.77
N ARG A 415 -3.05 -22.37 12.78
CA ARG A 415 -1.75 -21.72 12.95
C ARG A 415 -1.87 -20.22 13.26
N GLU A 416 -3.03 -19.61 12.99
CA GLU A 416 -3.26 -18.17 13.18
C GLU A 416 -2.84 -17.67 14.57
N PRO A 417 -3.31 -18.25 15.70
CA PRO A 417 -2.97 -17.72 17.02
C PRO A 417 -1.46 -17.72 17.30
N ARG A 418 -0.75 -18.78 16.88
CA ARG A 418 0.71 -18.87 17.05
C ARG A 418 1.45 -17.84 16.22
N VAL A 419 1.07 -17.68 14.95
CA VAL A 419 1.71 -16.72 14.05
C VAL A 419 1.48 -15.28 14.54
N ILE A 420 0.25 -14.92 14.93
CA ILE A 420 -0.06 -13.60 15.49
C ILE A 420 0.75 -13.35 16.75
N LYS A 421 0.75 -14.32 17.70
CA LYS A 421 1.54 -14.18 18.93
C LYS A 421 3.02 -13.94 18.64
N THR A 422 3.62 -14.65 17.69
CA THR A 422 5.03 -14.44 17.34
C THR A 422 5.29 -13.06 16.76
N VAL A 423 4.38 -12.54 15.93
CA VAL A 423 4.49 -11.16 15.42
C VAL A 423 4.40 -10.16 16.56
N ASP A 424 3.46 -10.35 17.49
CA ASP A 424 3.29 -9.48 18.67
C ASP A 424 4.48 -9.55 19.63
N ASP A 425 5.06 -10.75 19.85
CA ASP A 425 6.27 -10.94 20.67
C ASP A 425 7.47 -10.19 20.06
N ILE A 426 7.65 -10.26 18.74
CA ILE A 426 8.72 -9.53 18.03
C ILE A 426 8.49 -8.01 18.14
N GLN A 427 7.27 -7.53 17.96
CA GLN A 427 6.95 -6.10 18.12
C GLN A 427 7.24 -5.62 19.55
N THR A 428 6.90 -6.43 20.56
CA THR A 428 7.20 -6.14 21.97
C THR A 428 8.71 -6.10 22.22
N LEU A 429 9.46 -7.06 21.69
CA LEU A 429 10.93 -7.10 21.76
C LEU A 429 11.52 -5.80 21.19
N LEU A 430 11.12 -5.40 19.99
CA LEU A 430 11.61 -4.20 19.31
C LEU A 430 11.25 -2.92 20.09
N ALA A 431 10.02 -2.81 20.59
CA ALA A 431 9.55 -1.66 21.36
C ALA A 431 10.31 -1.50 22.68
N ASN A 432 10.62 -2.60 23.38
CA ASN A 432 11.42 -2.61 24.63
C ASN A 432 12.86 -2.14 24.42
N HIS A 433 13.39 -2.27 23.19
CA HIS A 433 14.72 -1.77 22.81
C HIS A 433 14.66 -0.41 22.11
N GLY A 434 13.54 0.32 22.24
CA GLY A 434 13.43 1.70 21.77
C GLY A 434 13.06 1.85 20.29
N ILE A 435 12.81 0.78 19.53
CA ILE A 435 12.37 0.83 18.14
C ILE A 435 10.87 1.11 18.11
N LYS A 436 10.49 2.40 18.03
CA LYS A 436 9.10 2.89 18.16
C LYS A 436 8.66 3.76 16.98
N ARG A 437 9.53 3.96 16.00
CA ARG A 437 9.22 4.71 14.77
C ARG A 437 8.66 3.74 13.73
N HIS A 438 7.45 4.00 13.21
CA HIS A 438 6.77 3.07 12.31
C HIS A 438 6.18 3.77 11.10
N TYR A 439 6.08 3.04 10.00
CA TYR A 439 5.48 3.50 8.76
C TYR A 439 3.95 3.32 8.82
N CYS A 440 3.18 4.41 8.67
CA CYS A 440 1.73 4.40 8.85
C CYS A 440 0.97 3.52 7.82
N ASN A 441 1.54 3.23 6.65
CA ASN A 441 0.95 2.29 5.70
C ASN A 441 1.15 0.81 6.06
N TYR A 442 1.99 0.52 7.07
CA TYR A 442 2.18 -0.80 7.64
C TYR A 442 1.77 -0.80 9.12
N PRO A 443 0.49 -0.49 9.42
CA PRO A 443 0.02 -0.31 10.78
C PRO A 443 0.00 -1.62 11.56
N ASP A 444 0.14 -1.49 12.89
CA ASP A 444 -0.21 -2.52 13.85
C ASP A 444 -1.18 -1.93 14.88
N ARG A 445 -2.31 -2.59 15.08
CA ARG A 445 -3.34 -2.17 16.05
C ARG A 445 -2.81 -2.09 17.48
N ASN A 446 -1.76 -2.85 17.78
CA ASN A 446 -1.15 -2.94 19.11
C ASN A 446 -0.14 -1.82 19.40
N PHE A 447 0.15 -0.92 18.47
CA PHE A 447 1.01 0.23 18.76
C PHE A 447 0.38 1.14 19.82
N THR A 448 1.12 1.37 20.92
CA THR A 448 0.62 2.09 22.09
C THR A 448 0.50 3.60 21.86
N ASP A 449 1.39 4.19 21.07
CA ASP A 449 1.40 5.62 20.73
C ASP A 449 1.56 5.82 19.21
N PRO A 450 0.49 5.57 18.44
CA PRO A 450 0.56 5.71 16.98
C PRO A 450 0.80 7.16 16.54
N GLN A 451 0.39 8.16 17.33
CA GLN A 451 0.60 9.57 16.99
C GLN A 451 2.10 9.88 16.87
N LYS A 452 2.90 9.51 17.87
CA LYS A 452 4.36 9.70 17.85
C LYS A 452 5.08 8.75 16.91
N SER A 453 4.53 7.55 16.71
CA SER A 453 5.15 6.54 15.83
C SER A 453 5.06 6.92 14.35
N TYR A 454 3.93 7.54 13.94
CA TYR A 454 3.61 7.79 12.53
C TYR A 454 3.79 9.23 12.07
N PHE A 455 3.72 10.23 12.98
CA PHE A 455 3.64 11.63 12.60
C PHE A 455 4.78 12.46 13.21
N GLY A 456 5.45 13.24 12.36
CA GLY A 456 6.58 14.08 12.79
C GLY A 456 6.17 15.47 13.28
N ASN A 457 5.13 16.06 12.67
CA ASN A 457 4.62 17.39 13.00
C ASN A 457 3.14 17.33 13.30
N LEU A 458 2.83 16.81 14.48
CA LEU A 458 1.46 16.55 14.91
C LEU A 458 0.65 17.84 15.04
N ASP A 459 1.23 18.92 15.57
CA ASP A 459 0.54 20.21 15.74
C ASP A 459 0.07 20.78 14.39
N PHE A 460 0.92 20.70 13.37
CA PHE A 460 0.54 21.09 12.02
C PHE A 460 -0.59 20.22 11.46
N LEU A 461 -0.52 18.91 11.63
CA LEU A 461 -1.55 17.99 11.16
C LEU A 461 -2.89 18.21 11.90
N GLN A 462 -2.85 18.49 13.20
CA GLN A 462 -4.03 18.86 13.99
C GLN A 462 -4.63 20.19 13.56
N LYS A 463 -3.79 21.20 13.21
CA LYS A 463 -4.27 22.45 12.61
C LYS A 463 -5.08 22.19 11.34
N ILE A 464 -4.52 21.37 10.44
CA ILE A 464 -5.20 21.00 9.19
C ILE A 464 -6.47 20.19 9.47
N LYS A 465 -6.42 19.25 10.41
CA LYS A 465 -7.61 18.47 10.82
C LYS A 465 -8.73 19.37 11.32
N ARG A 466 -8.45 20.36 12.21
CA ARG A 466 -9.45 21.31 12.70
C ARG A 466 -10.05 22.14 11.58
N GLN A 467 -9.29 22.47 10.56
CA GLN A 467 -9.77 23.28 9.43
C GLN A 467 -10.73 22.51 8.52
N TYR A 468 -10.43 21.22 8.20
CA TYR A 468 -11.18 20.46 7.21
C TYR A 468 -12.11 19.41 7.79
N ASP A 469 -11.89 19.02 9.04
CA ASP A 469 -12.71 18.04 9.76
C ASP A 469 -12.82 18.37 11.26
N PRO A 470 -13.40 19.53 11.62
CA PRO A 470 -13.47 19.99 13.01
C PRO A 470 -14.31 19.10 13.93
N ASN A 471 -15.16 18.26 13.37
CA ASN A 471 -16.05 17.36 14.11
C ASN A 471 -15.56 15.90 14.11
N ASP A 472 -14.32 15.66 13.68
CA ASP A 472 -13.68 14.32 13.62
C ASP A 472 -14.56 13.25 12.93
N VAL A 473 -15.18 13.64 11.81
CA VAL A 473 -16.03 12.75 10.99
C VAL A 473 -15.19 11.66 10.33
N PHE A 474 -13.98 12.02 9.84
CA PHE A 474 -13.01 11.10 9.27
C PHE A 474 -12.13 10.54 10.38
N HIS A 475 -12.61 9.47 10.99
CA HIS A 475 -11.98 8.88 12.17
C HIS A 475 -11.57 7.42 11.94
N HIS A 476 -10.34 7.09 12.37
CA HIS A 476 -9.89 5.72 12.54
C HIS A 476 -8.92 5.60 13.74
N PRO A 477 -8.72 4.41 14.33
CA PRO A 477 -8.03 4.27 15.63
C PRO A 477 -6.63 4.86 15.70
N GLN A 478 -5.91 4.95 14.57
CA GLN A 478 -4.52 5.44 14.51
C GLN A 478 -4.38 6.70 13.63
N GLY A 479 -5.48 7.39 13.34
CA GLY A 479 -5.51 8.68 12.64
C GLY A 479 -5.02 9.85 13.49
N VAL A 480 -4.89 11.01 12.86
CA VAL A 480 -4.62 12.28 13.56
C VAL A 480 -5.80 12.61 14.48
N ARG A 481 -5.55 12.77 15.76
CA ARG A 481 -6.57 13.12 16.78
C ARG A 481 -6.56 14.62 17.07
N LEU A 482 -7.75 15.18 17.34
CA LEU A 482 -7.93 16.56 17.80
C LEU A 482 -7.72 16.71 19.30
#